data_ba2ddfa67836c5be51c756c7a721cb6b
#
_entry.id   ba2ddfa67836c5be51c756c7a721cb6b
#
_cell.length_a   1.000
_cell.length_b   1.000
_cell.length_c   1.000
_cell.angle_alpha   90.00
_cell.angle_beta   90.00
_cell.angle_gamma   90.00
#
_symmetry.space_group_name_H-M   'P 1'
#
loop_
_entity.id
_entity.type
_entity.pdbx_description
1 polymer ?
#
loop_
_entity_poly.entity_id
_entity_poly.type
_entity_poly.pdbx_seq_one_letter_code
_entity_poly.pdbx_strand_id
1 'polypeptide(L)'
;MKIALIIALSLIFLSACQPQDGKPTHSDSQQSDKSDSKDEFVPQWAKKVVWYQIFPERFRDGDPTNNPTLESIIGADPQVPPKHWRVHPWGSDWYQLQDYEKANGEPELWKHLLRRRYGGDLQGVIDKLDYLQSLGITAIYFNPVFYSPSLHKYDGASYHHIDPHFGPDPEGDKALIAKENPLDPDSWVWTSADELALKMIQEAHKRNIRVIFDGVFNHMGINSFAFQDVVKNQQKSPYKDWFIIDSFDDPEKGTQFSHTGWFGNKSLPEFREDSNGIVSGPKAYIFNATNRWMNPKNKGVEYGIDGWRLDVAYNVHHNFWKDWRKLVKSINPEAYLTAEIVDKPEKVQPYLMGDEFDGEMNYNFAFTATEFLFNPVAIKPSEFDAKLATLRNLYPSGVAYVNQNLFGSHDSNRIGSHIVNSGIGNFRNWGKYFGLSQAANNPDYQVRKPNEQETRLQKLFVILQMTYVGAPMIYYGDEMGMWGANDPDTRKPMLWPDIHYVDEIYLPNGQKRPESMIDKVEINSGLLAFYKKMIAIRNQHAVLQTGDYETIIIDDDKGVFGFKRFGQNDQQTQIIVIINNSEFEQTVSLPKEQDQSFKDLLNESRMEENGEFIQLTIPAKWASVLLIQP
;
A
#
# COMPACT_ATOMS: atom_id res chain seq x y z
N MET A 1 40.31 6.13 -15.96
CA MET A 1 41.28 5.70 -14.93
C MET A 1 40.68 4.52 -14.20
N LYS A 2 41.30 3.36 -14.23
CA LYS A 2 40.76 2.06 -13.79
C LYS A 2 40.66 2.03 -12.26
N ILE A 3 39.51 1.61 -11.73
CA ILE A 3 39.36 1.25 -10.32
C ILE A 3 39.16 -0.27 -10.26
N ALA A 4 40.05 -0.91 -9.51
CA ALA A 4 40.17 -2.36 -9.40
C ALA A 4 39.18 -2.89 -8.35
N LEU A 5 38.56 -4.01 -8.72
CA LEU A 5 37.68 -4.83 -7.90
C LEU A 5 38.54 -5.74 -7.00
N ILE A 6 38.37 -5.69 -5.69
CA ILE A 6 38.97 -6.65 -4.76
C ILE A 6 37.88 -7.63 -4.33
N ILE A 7 38.04 -8.90 -4.76
CA ILE A 7 37.23 -10.04 -4.32
C ILE A 7 38.00 -10.73 -3.19
N ALA A 8 37.41 -10.80 -2.01
CA ALA A 8 37.90 -11.63 -0.91
C ALA A 8 37.15 -12.98 -0.90
N LEU A 9 37.87 -14.05 -1.22
CA LEU A 9 37.43 -15.45 -1.03
C LEU A 9 37.63 -15.86 0.42
N SER A 10 36.57 -16.31 1.08
CA SER A 10 36.66 -17.03 2.36
C SER A 10 36.33 -18.50 2.12
N LEU A 11 37.33 -19.35 2.30
CA LEU A 11 37.23 -20.80 2.30
C LEU A 11 36.59 -21.30 3.61
N ILE A 12 35.53 -22.12 3.49
CA ILE A 12 34.93 -22.86 4.61
C ILE A 12 35.29 -24.32 4.47
N PHE A 13 35.91 -24.88 5.53
CA PHE A 13 36.22 -26.29 5.69
C PHE A 13 34.96 -27.15 5.85
N LEU A 14 34.83 -28.17 5.01
CA LEU A 14 33.90 -29.28 5.19
C LEU A 14 34.51 -30.32 6.12
N SER A 15 33.82 -30.62 7.19
CA SER A 15 34.06 -31.84 8.00
C SER A 15 32.92 -32.82 7.75
N ALA A 16 33.27 -33.98 7.21
CA ALA A 16 32.36 -35.07 6.89
C ALA A 16 32.12 -35.94 8.12
N CYS A 17 30.86 -36.28 8.42
CA CYS A 17 30.49 -37.46 9.22
C CYS A 17 29.53 -38.32 8.42
N GLN A 18 29.86 -39.62 8.30
CA GLN A 18 29.09 -40.66 7.62
C GLN A 18 27.89 -41.14 8.47
N PRO A 19 26.84 -41.72 7.85
CA PRO A 19 25.62 -42.13 8.49
C PRO A 19 25.70 -43.57 9.05
N GLN A 20 25.06 -43.84 10.17
CA GLN A 20 24.72 -45.17 10.65
C GLN A 20 23.28 -45.52 10.28
N ASP A 21 23.13 -46.72 9.70
CA ASP A 21 21.86 -47.35 9.35
C ASP A 21 21.03 -47.69 10.59
N GLY A 22 19.75 -47.25 10.62
CA GLY A 22 18.74 -47.69 11.56
C GLY A 22 17.40 -47.87 10.85
N LYS A 23 16.88 -49.10 10.86
CA LYS A 23 15.58 -49.48 10.31
C LYS A 23 14.42 -48.74 10.92
N PRO A 24 13.35 -48.44 10.19
CA PRO A 24 12.16 -47.80 10.74
C PRO A 24 11.25 -48.82 11.43
N THR A 25 10.92 -48.55 12.68
CA THR A 25 9.80 -49.18 13.39
C THR A 25 8.56 -48.31 13.16
N HIS A 26 7.48 -48.91 12.69
CA HIS A 26 6.14 -48.35 12.68
C HIS A 26 5.77 -47.87 14.09
N SER A 27 5.36 -46.62 14.24
CA SER A 27 4.60 -46.14 15.38
C SER A 27 3.48 -45.21 14.88
N ASP A 28 2.34 -45.51 15.36
CA ASP A 28 1.01 -44.93 15.23
C ASP A 28 0.93 -43.45 14.89
N SER A 29 0.06 -43.16 13.90
CA SER A 29 -0.50 -41.89 13.65
C SER A 29 -1.23 -41.34 14.90
N GLN A 30 -0.56 -40.55 15.69
CA GLN A 30 -1.25 -39.62 16.57
C GLN A 30 -1.78 -38.46 15.74
N GLN A 31 -3.07 -38.50 15.47
CA GLN A 31 -3.89 -37.36 15.16
C GLN A 31 -3.69 -36.33 16.27
N SER A 32 -2.90 -35.31 16.06
CA SER A 32 -2.86 -34.16 16.95
C SER A 32 -4.18 -33.42 16.78
N ASP A 33 -5.06 -33.59 17.75
CA ASP A 33 -6.16 -32.68 18.03
C ASP A 33 -5.60 -31.25 18.01
N LYS A 34 -5.90 -30.49 16.98
CA LYS A 34 -5.76 -29.03 16.98
C LYS A 34 -6.84 -28.53 17.94
N SER A 35 -6.51 -28.45 19.22
CA SER A 35 -7.32 -27.77 20.22
C SER A 35 -7.32 -26.27 19.93
N ASP A 36 -8.51 -25.76 19.70
CA ASP A 36 -9.06 -24.45 20.01
C ASP A 36 -8.12 -23.25 20.23
N SER A 37 -8.31 -22.23 19.37
CA SER A 37 -8.26 -20.78 19.67
C SER A 37 -7.44 -20.36 20.89
N LYS A 38 -6.16 -20.59 20.92
CA LYS A 38 -5.26 -19.85 21.79
C LYS A 38 -4.65 -18.70 21.03
N ASP A 39 -5.14 -17.50 21.40
CA ASP A 39 -4.50 -16.20 21.24
C ASP A 39 -4.10 -15.82 19.80
N GLU A 40 -5.08 -15.71 18.93
CA GLU A 40 -4.92 -14.95 17.71
C GLU A 40 -4.69 -13.47 18.09
N PHE A 41 -3.46 -12.99 17.91
CA PHE A 41 -3.07 -11.63 18.28
C PHE A 41 -3.53 -10.54 17.26
N VAL A 42 -4.11 -10.97 16.13
CA VAL A 42 -4.58 -10.05 15.07
C VAL A 42 -6.01 -9.60 15.35
N PRO A 43 -6.35 -8.33 15.08
CA PRO A 43 -7.72 -7.83 15.24
C PRO A 43 -8.71 -8.55 14.33
N GLN A 44 -9.81 -9.05 14.87
CA GLN A 44 -10.78 -9.84 14.11
C GLN A 44 -11.47 -9.03 13.00
N TRP A 45 -11.65 -7.72 13.19
CA TRP A 45 -12.23 -6.86 12.18
C TRP A 45 -11.34 -6.75 10.93
N ALA A 46 -10.01 -6.79 11.08
CA ALA A 46 -9.05 -6.63 9.98
C ALA A 46 -9.11 -7.79 8.95
N LYS A 47 -9.61 -8.97 9.34
CA LYS A 47 -9.85 -10.09 8.42
C LYS A 47 -11.00 -9.85 7.44
N LYS A 48 -11.94 -8.98 7.83
CA LYS A 48 -13.23 -8.81 7.13
C LYS A 48 -13.25 -7.61 6.19
N VAL A 49 -12.20 -6.80 6.20
CA VAL A 49 -12.20 -5.51 5.49
C VAL A 49 -11.81 -5.64 4.02
N VAL A 50 -12.24 -4.64 3.26
CA VAL A 50 -11.69 -4.24 1.98
C VAL A 50 -11.07 -2.88 2.16
N TRP A 51 -9.75 -2.82 2.02
CA TRP A 51 -8.94 -1.62 2.17
C TRP A 51 -9.00 -0.73 0.94
N TYR A 52 -8.96 0.58 1.16
CA TYR A 52 -8.78 1.57 0.12
C TYR A 52 -7.67 2.54 0.52
N GLN A 53 -6.61 2.59 -0.27
CA GLN A 53 -5.49 3.50 -0.03
C GLN A 53 -5.80 4.87 -0.64
N ILE A 54 -5.71 5.92 0.17
CA ILE A 54 -5.90 7.32 -0.25
C ILE A 54 -4.59 8.09 -0.17
N PHE A 55 -4.26 8.76 -1.28
CA PHE A 55 -3.24 9.79 -1.33
C PHE A 55 -3.94 11.16 -1.25
N PRO A 56 -4.01 11.81 -0.06
CA PRO A 56 -4.95 12.92 0.19
C PRO A 56 -4.83 14.06 -0.82
N GLU A 57 -3.63 14.53 -1.08
CA GLU A 57 -3.35 15.64 -2.00
C GLU A 57 -3.83 15.40 -3.44
N ARG A 58 -4.10 14.13 -3.81
CA ARG A 58 -4.53 13.68 -5.13
C ARG A 58 -5.94 13.10 -5.16
N PHE A 59 -6.65 13.10 -4.03
CA PHE A 59 -7.95 12.44 -3.94
C PHE A 59 -9.11 13.37 -4.29
N ARG A 60 -9.26 14.49 -3.57
CA ARG A 60 -10.30 15.50 -3.85
C ARG A 60 -9.94 16.82 -3.16
N ASP A 61 -10.01 17.93 -3.89
CA ASP A 61 -10.04 19.30 -3.35
C ASP A 61 -11.47 19.58 -2.86
N GLY A 62 -11.65 19.64 -1.55
CA GLY A 62 -12.94 19.92 -0.89
C GLY A 62 -13.08 21.36 -0.44
N ASP A 63 -11.96 22.05 -0.22
CA ASP A 63 -11.93 23.46 0.18
C ASP A 63 -10.82 24.23 -0.57
N PRO A 64 -11.13 24.85 -1.69
CA PRO A 64 -10.12 25.60 -2.46
C PRO A 64 -9.47 26.76 -1.71
N THR A 65 -10.00 27.17 -0.55
CA THR A 65 -9.45 28.27 0.25
C THR A 65 -8.24 27.89 1.09
N ASN A 66 -8.05 26.58 1.35
CA ASN A 66 -6.93 26.03 2.11
C ASN A 66 -5.77 25.56 1.21
N ASN A 67 -5.90 25.67 -0.09
CA ASN A 67 -4.97 25.15 -1.05
C ASN A 67 -3.52 25.58 -0.80
N PRO A 68 -2.52 24.69 -1.10
CA PRO A 68 -1.11 25.00 -0.92
C PRO A 68 -0.67 26.28 -1.66
N THR A 69 0.30 26.98 -1.08
CA THR A 69 0.94 28.16 -1.65
C THR A 69 2.39 27.87 -2.04
N LEU A 70 3.03 28.78 -2.78
CA LEU A 70 4.46 28.64 -3.07
C LEU A 70 5.30 28.52 -1.78
N GLU A 71 4.94 29.25 -0.74
CA GLU A 71 5.64 29.22 0.55
C GLU A 71 5.53 27.86 1.23
N SER A 72 4.36 27.22 1.16
CA SER A 72 4.11 25.94 1.82
C SER A 72 4.87 24.75 1.20
N ILE A 73 5.42 24.90 -0.01
CA ILE A 73 6.22 23.86 -0.67
C ILE A 73 7.72 24.09 -0.56
N ILE A 74 8.17 25.16 0.12
CA ILE A 74 9.60 25.43 0.33
C ILE A 74 10.18 24.34 1.23
N GLY A 75 11.31 23.76 0.79
CA GLY A 75 11.98 22.65 1.47
C GLY A 75 11.54 21.27 1.01
N ALA A 76 10.46 21.16 0.19
CA ALA A 76 10.17 19.92 -0.51
C ALA A 76 11.19 19.62 -1.61
N ASP A 77 11.35 18.35 -1.96
CA ASP A 77 12.17 17.97 -3.12
C ASP A 77 11.40 18.26 -4.45
N PRO A 78 12.05 18.83 -5.48
CA PRO A 78 13.40 19.40 -5.48
C PRO A 78 13.45 20.71 -4.67
N GLN A 79 14.46 20.86 -3.83
CA GLN A 79 14.56 21.92 -2.81
C GLN A 79 14.61 23.35 -3.37
N VAL A 80 14.94 23.51 -4.66
CA VAL A 80 14.94 24.83 -5.30
C VAL A 80 13.51 25.22 -5.68
N PRO A 81 12.92 26.22 -5.01
CA PRO A 81 11.55 26.63 -5.33
C PRO A 81 11.46 27.24 -6.74
N PRO A 82 10.36 27.01 -7.47
CA PRO A 82 10.13 27.65 -8.75
C PRO A 82 9.82 29.14 -8.56
N LYS A 83 10.10 29.96 -9.58
CA LYS A 83 9.77 31.40 -9.57
C LYS A 83 8.28 31.65 -9.78
N HIS A 84 7.66 30.81 -10.59
CA HIS A 84 6.22 30.86 -10.92
C HIS A 84 5.59 29.55 -10.49
N TRP A 85 4.55 29.64 -9.66
CA TRP A 85 3.88 28.47 -9.15
C TRP A 85 2.41 28.79 -8.82
N ARG A 86 1.56 27.81 -8.98
CA ARG A 86 0.15 27.81 -8.51
C ARG A 86 -0.34 26.38 -8.39
N VAL A 87 -1.47 26.19 -7.72
CA VAL A 87 -2.19 24.91 -7.71
C VAL A 87 -2.48 24.48 -9.15
N HIS A 88 -2.16 23.23 -9.45
CA HIS A 88 -2.25 22.69 -10.80
C HIS A 88 -3.70 22.36 -11.16
N PRO A 89 -4.17 22.64 -12.38
CA PRO A 89 -5.53 22.31 -12.76
C PRO A 89 -5.80 20.81 -12.69
N TRP A 90 -6.84 20.40 -11.97
CA TRP A 90 -7.15 19.00 -11.66
C TRP A 90 -7.30 18.12 -12.91
N GLY A 91 -8.01 18.59 -13.92
CA GLY A 91 -8.31 17.83 -15.14
C GLY A 91 -7.35 18.07 -16.31
N SER A 92 -6.16 18.64 -16.09
CA SER A 92 -5.19 18.88 -17.16
C SER A 92 -4.52 17.60 -17.66
N ASP A 93 -4.02 17.60 -18.90
CA ASP A 93 -3.15 16.55 -19.43
C ASP A 93 -1.90 16.41 -18.53
N TRP A 94 -1.64 15.21 -18.04
CA TRP A 94 -0.57 14.93 -17.07
C TRP A 94 0.82 15.30 -17.59
N TYR A 95 1.10 15.05 -18.86
CA TYR A 95 2.42 15.31 -19.47
C TYR A 95 2.53 16.69 -20.11
N GLN A 96 1.47 17.51 -20.09
CA GLN A 96 1.50 18.86 -20.61
C GLN A 96 2.02 19.86 -19.57
N LEU A 97 3.10 20.57 -19.91
CA LEU A 97 3.53 21.73 -19.12
C LEU A 97 2.52 22.87 -19.26
N GLN A 98 2.07 23.40 -18.12
CA GLN A 98 1.23 24.59 -18.06
C GLN A 98 2.07 25.86 -18.28
N ASP A 99 1.44 26.99 -18.56
CA ASP A 99 2.15 28.25 -18.87
C ASP A 99 2.99 28.74 -17.69
N TYR A 100 2.52 28.56 -16.44
CA TYR A 100 3.29 28.93 -15.26
C TYR A 100 4.54 28.04 -15.07
N GLU A 101 4.48 26.78 -15.51
CA GLU A 101 5.61 25.86 -15.47
C GLU A 101 6.66 26.24 -16.52
N LYS A 102 6.21 26.53 -17.76
CA LYS A 102 7.07 27.01 -18.85
C LYS A 102 7.80 28.32 -18.50
N ALA A 103 7.12 29.23 -17.76
CA ALA A 103 7.68 30.50 -17.33
C ALA A 103 8.90 30.36 -16.39
N ASN A 104 9.11 29.18 -15.77
CA ASN A 104 10.29 28.91 -14.96
C ASN A 104 11.58 28.65 -15.77
N GLY A 105 11.46 28.37 -17.07
CA GLY A 105 12.60 28.04 -17.93
C GLY A 105 13.25 26.68 -17.63
N GLU A 106 12.61 25.84 -16.81
CA GLU A 106 13.02 24.47 -16.53
C GLU A 106 12.42 23.54 -17.59
N PRO A 107 13.21 22.85 -18.43
CA PRO A 107 12.68 21.98 -19.47
C PRO A 107 12.28 20.58 -18.98
N GLU A 108 12.78 20.16 -17.80
CA GLU A 108 12.54 18.82 -17.26
C GLU A 108 11.13 18.70 -16.67
N LEU A 109 10.25 17.97 -17.35
CA LEU A 109 8.88 17.70 -16.91
C LEU A 109 8.85 17.11 -15.47
N TRP A 110 9.76 16.19 -15.17
CA TRP A 110 9.77 15.46 -13.89
C TRP A 110 9.93 16.36 -12.67
N LYS A 111 10.73 17.42 -12.78
CA LYS A 111 10.85 18.43 -11.71
C LYS A 111 9.54 19.19 -11.50
N HIS A 112 8.78 19.42 -12.56
CA HIS A 112 7.47 20.06 -12.45
C HIS A 112 6.45 19.11 -11.79
N LEU A 113 6.41 17.84 -12.19
CA LEU A 113 5.49 16.84 -11.61
C LEU A 113 5.66 16.72 -10.09
N LEU A 114 6.90 16.74 -9.59
CA LEU A 114 7.20 16.72 -8.15
C LEU A 114 6.74 17.99 -7.42
N ARG A 115 6.64 19.12 -8.13
CA ARG A 115 6.19 20.42 -7.56
C ARG A 115 4.70 20.64 -7.67
N ARG A 116 3.98 19.87 -8.49
CA ARG A 116 2.53 20.01 -8.67
C ARG A 116 1.80 19.69 -7.38
N ARG A 117 0.87 20.56 -7.02
CA ARG A 117 -0.14 20.35 -5.98
C ARG A 117 -1.51 20.53 -6.63
N TYR A 118 -2.44 19.69 -6.25
CA TYR A 118 -3.81 19.71 -6.77
C TYR A 118 -4.82 20.15 -5.70
N GLY A 119 -4.36 20.29 -4.45
CA GLY A 119 -5.19 20.81 -3.37
C GLY A 119 -6.12 19.80 -2.74
N GLY A 120 -5.88 18.49 -2.94
CA GLY A 120 -6.66 17.49 -2.21
C GLY A 120 -6.47 17.62 -0.70
N ASP A 121 -7.57 17.50 0.06
CA ASP A 121 -7.65 17.79 1.50
C ASP A 121 -8.59 16.82 2.24
N LEU A 122 -8.69 16.98 3.57
CA LEU A 122 -9.56 16.14 4.40
C LEU A 122 -11.06 16.45 4.23
N GLN A 123 -11.43 17.66 3.83
CA GLN A 123 -12.83 17.95 3.50
C GLN A 123 -13.24 17.20 2.24
N GLY A 124 -12.36 17.15 1.24
CA GLY A 124 -12.58 16.37 0.02
C GLY A 124 -12.71 14.87 0.29
N VAL A 125 -11.98 14.34 1.27
CA VAL A 125 -12.17 12.95 1.74
C VAL A 125 -13.56 12.78 2.36
N ILE A 126 -13.97 13.68 3.27
CA ILE A 126 -15.30 13.64 3.91
C ILE A 126 -16.40 13.64 2.85
N ASP A 127 -16.30 14.50 1.83
CA ASP A 127 -17.27 14.63 0.73
C ASP A 127 -17.39 13.35 -0.11
N LYS A 128 -16.40 12.49 -0.07
CA LYS A 128 -16.34 11.24 -0.86
C LYS A 128 -16.51 9.96 -0.02
N LEU A 129 -16.78 10.05 1.28
CA LEU A 129 -17.03 8.86 2.11
C LEU A 129 -18.26 8.07 1.66
N ASP A 130 -19.31 8.72 1.16
CA ASP A 130 -20.49 8.03 0.62
C ASP A 130 -20.16 7.26 -0.66
N TYR A 131 -19.24 7.78 -1.49
CA TYR A 131 -18.72 7.04 -2.63
C TYR A 131 -18.00 5.77 -2.17
N LEU A 132 -17.09 5.87 -1.20
CA LEU A 132 -16.34 4.73 -0.67
C LEU A 132 -17.28 3.68 -0.05
N GLN A 133 -18.28 4.12 0.73
CA GLN A 133 -19.31 3.23 1.26
C GLN A 133 -20.10 2.54 0.13
N SER A 134 -20.49 3.28 -0.92
CA SER A 134 -21.20 2.72 -2.08
C SER A 134 -20.36 1.76 -2.91
N LEU A 135 -19.04 1.88 -2.86
CA LEU A 135 -18.09 0.95 -3.45
C LEU A 135 -17.97 -0.34 -2.62
N GLY A 136 -18.34 -0.29 -1.34
CA GLY A 136 -18.25 -1.39 -0.38
C GLY A 136 -16.95 -1.42 0.41
N ILE A 137 -16.22 -0.30 0.45
CA ILE A 137 -15.00 -0.13 1.25
C ILE A 137 -15.35 -0.11 2.74
N THR A 138 -14.55 -0.79 3.54
CA THR A 138 -14.75 -0.92 4.98
C THR A 138 -13.53 -0.51 5.81
N ALA A 139 -12.41 -0.20 5.15
CA ALA A 139 -11.24 0.39 5.80
C ALA A 139 -10.47 1.30 4.85
N ILE A 140 -9.94 2.40 5.37
CA ILE A 140 -9.09 3.36 4.65
C ILE A 140 -7.69 3.35 5.26
N TYR A 141 -6.70 3.25 4.40
CA TYR A 141 -5.32 3.57 4.69
C TYR A 141 -4.96 4.91 4.02
N PHE A 142 -4.53 5.88 4.82
CA PHE A 142 -4.03 7.16 4.32
C PHE A 142 -2.52 7.12 4.15
N ASN A 143 -2.01 7.53 2.98
CA ASN A 143 -0.65 8.03 2.88
C ASN A 143 -0.44 9.17 3.89
N PRO A 144 0.80 9.54 4.25
CA PRO A 144 1.03 10.47 5.36
C PRO A 144 0.18 11.73 5.29
N VAL A 145 -0.39 12.09 6.42
CA VAL A 145 -1.28 13.26 6.58
C VAL A 145 -0.66 14.36 7.43
N PHE A 146 0.49 14.09 8.03
CA PHE A 146 1.13 15.01 8.98
C PHE A 146 1.80 16.19 8.30
N TYR A 147 2.04 17.25 9.07
CA TYR A 147 2.62 18.49 8.58
C TYR A 147 3.95 18.25 7.84
N SER A 148 4.01 18.65 6.57
CA SER A 148 5.14 18.41 5.68
C SER A 148 5.03 19.27 4.41
N PRO A 149 6.15 19.77 3.85
CA PRO A 149 6.13 20.58 2.62
C PRO A 149 5.92 19.77 1.36
N SER A 150 6.24 18.47 1.33
CA SER A 150 6.11 17.66 0.12
C SER A 150 4.66 17.27 -0.18
N LEU A 151 4.43 16.86 -1.42
CA LEU A 151 3.11 16.34 -1.86
C LEU A 151 2.76 15.00 -1.20
N HIS A 152 3.80 14.20 -0.89
CA HIS A 152 3.66 12.85 -0.34
C HIS A 152 3.74 12.80 1.19
N LYS A 153 4.25 13.86 1.81
CA LYS A 153 4.37 14.06 3.26
C LYS A 153 5.19 13.03 4.05
N TYR A 154 6.06 12.27 3.34
CA TYR A 154 7.02 11.39 4.00
C TYR A 154 8.18 12.15 4.64
N ASP A 155 8.39 13.42 4.31
CA ASP A 155 9.33 14.35 4.94
C ASP A 155 8.67 15.14 6.08
N GLY A 156 8.08 14.44 7.05
CA GLY A 156 7.30 15.04 8.15
C GLY A 156 8.07 16.10 8.94
N ALA A 157 7.44 17.27 9.09
CA ALA A 157 7.93 18.34 9.98
C ALA A 157 7.49 18.10 11.43
N SER A 158 6.36 17.41 11.63
CA SER A 158 5.88 16.91 12.91
C SER A 158 5.03 15.65 12.71
N TYR A 159 4.76 14.89 13.79
CA TYR A 159 3.83 13.75 13.78
C TYR A 159 2.60 13.97 14.66
N HIS A 160 2.54 15.08 15.37
CA HIS A 160 1.43 15.40 16.27
C HIS A 160 0.43 16.41 15.69
N HIS A 161 0.69 16.92 14.47
CA HIS A 161 -0.24 17.77 13.73
C HIS A 161 -0.48 17.26 12.32
N ILE A 162 -1.72 17.35 11.89
CA ILE A 162 -2.11 17.23 10.47
C ILE A 162 -1.52 18.42 9.71
N ASP A 163 -1.23 18.21 8.43
CA ASP A 163 -0.79 19.30 7.55
C ASP A 163 -1.83 20.43 7.54
N PRO A 164 -1.43 21.68 7.83
CA PRO A 164 -2.37 22.80 7.87
C PRO A 164 -3.18 22.99 6.58
N HIS A 165 -2.59 22.66 5.41
CA HIS A 165 -3.28 22.74 4.12
C HIS A 165 -4.28 21.58 3.88
N PHE A 166 -4.40 20.64 4.80
CA PHE A 166 -5.48 19.65 4.82
C PHE A 166 -6.67 20.08 5.66
N GLY A 167 -6.57 21.21 6.38
CA GLY A 167 -7.59 21.81 7.23
C GLY A 167 -8.04 23.18 6.75
N PRO A 168 -9.06 23.78 7.39
CA PRO A 168 -9.73 24.97 6.88
C PRO A 168 -9.00 26.30 7.14
N ASP A 169 -8.00 26.35 8.03
CA ASP A 169 -7.28 27.60 8.39
C ASP A 169 -5.76 27.39 8.47
N PRO A 170 -5.08 27.22 7.33
CA PRO A 170 -3.65 26.93 7.33
C PRO A 170 -2.78 27.95 8.07
N GLU A 171 -3.09 29.25 7.95
CA GLU A 171 -2.29 30.30 8.58
C GLU A 171 -2.55 30.41 10.10
N GLY A 172 -3.80 30.22 10.53
CA GLY A 172 -4.14 30.14 11.95
C GLY A 172 -3.48 28.93 12.60
N ASP A 173 -3.50 27.78 11.94
CA ASP A 173 -2.88 26.55 12.44
C ASP A 173 -1.37 26.68 12.59
N LYS A 174 -0.67 27.23 11.57
CA LYS A 174 0.78 27.51 11.65
C LYS A 174 1.11 28.47 12.81
N ALA A 175 0.28 29.50 13.02
CA ALA A 175 0.47 30.46 14.10
C ALA A 175 0.23 29.86 15.49
N LEU A 176 -0.60 28.83 15.62
CA LEU A 176 -0.79 28.05 16.84
C LEU A 176 0.40 27.12 17.09
N ILE A 177 0.78 26.31 16.11
CA ILE A 177 1.92 25.39 16.18
C ILE A 177 3.23 26.11 16.57
N ALA A 178 3.45 27.31 16.04
CA ALA A 178 4.66 28.08 16.33
C ALA A 178 4.81 28.50 17.82
N LYS A 179 3.77 28.36 18.64
CA LYS A 179 3.78 28.73 20.07
C LYS A 179 3.97 27.54 21.00
N GLU A 180 3.94 26.34 20.49
CA GLU A 180 4.08 25.13 21.27
C GLU A 180 5.51 24.83 21.68
N ASN A 181 5.63 24.04 22.74
CA ASN A 181 6.86 23.30 23.02
C ASN A 181 6.73 21.87 22.48
N PRO A 182 7.38 21.50 21.37
CA PRO A 182 7.24 20.18 20.79
C PRO A 182 7.64 19.02 21.71
N LEU A 183 8.44 19.28 22.77
CA LEU A 183 8.84 18.28 23.77
C LEU A 183 7.84 18.13 24.92
N ASP A 184 6.84 19.02 25.01
CA ASP A 184 5.84 19.01 26.06
C ASP A 184 4.44 18.74 25.48
N PRO A 185 3.99 17.47 25.50
CA PRO A 185 2.68 17.12 24.96
C PRO A 185 1.50 17.88 25.57
N ASP A 186 1.63 18.39 26.79
CA ASP A 186 0.60 19.18 27.44
C ASP A 186 0.46 20.58 26.82
N SER A 187 1.50 21.05 26.12
CA SER A 187 1.47 22.30 25.35
C SER A 187 0.85 22.17 23.96
N TRP A 188 0.67 20.94 23.46
CA TRP A 188 0.19 20.69 22.09
C TRP A 188 -1.28 21.09 21.93
N VAL A 189 -1.55 22.02 21.04
CA VAL A 189 -2.90 22.44 20.70
C VAL A 189 -3.56 21.45 19.72
N TRP A 190 -4.86 21.52 19.59
CA TRP A 190 -5.59 20.88 18.51
C TRP A 190 -5.89 21.97 17.46
N THR A 191 -5.21 21.87 16.32
CA THR A 191 -5.38 22.81 15.20
C THR A 191 -6.72 22.57 14.49
N SER A 192 -7.11 23.47 13.60
CA SER A 192 -8.32 23.27 12.79
C SER A 192 -8.20 22.06 11.87
N ALA A 193 -7.01 21.78 11.36
CA ALA A 193 -6.73 20.60 10.57
C ALA A 193 -6.83 19.31 11.41
N ASP A 194 -6.30 19.32 12.64
CA ASP A 194 -6.44 18.18 13.57
C ASP A 194 -7.90 17.89 13.88
N GLU A 195 -8.70 18.93 14.18
CA GLU A 195 -10.14 18.78 14.46
C GLU A 195 -10.90 18.23 13.23
N LEU A 196 -10.52 18.67 12.02
CA LEU A 196 -11.12 18.15 10.78
C LEU A 196 -10.75 16.68 10.57
N ALA A 197 -9.52 16.26 10.91
CA ALA A 197 -9.13 14.86 10.88
C ALA A 197 -9.95 14.00 11.84
N LEU A 198 -10.15 14.47 13.09
CA LEU A 198 -11.02 13.75 14.03
C LEU A 198 -12.47 13.68 13.53
N LYS A 199 -13.00 14.75 12.91
CA LYS A 199 -14.30 14.74 12.26
C LYS A 199 -14.35 13.71 11.13
N MET A 200 -13.34 13.66 10.26
CA MET A 200 -13.23 12.71 9.15
C MET A 200 -13.25 11.26 9.66
N ILE A 201 -12.48 10.96 10.71
CA ILE A 201 -12.47 9.63 11.34
C ILE A 201 -13.88 9.26 11.83
N GLN A 202 -14.56 10.17 12.54
CA GLN A 202 -15.92 9.91 13.04
C GLN A 202 -16.95 9.73 11.91
N GLU A 203 -16.84 10.51 10.83
CA GLU A 203 -17.70 10.36 9.65
C GLU A 203 -17.46 9.03 8.93
N ALA A 204 -16.20 8.54 8.88
CA ALA A 204 -15.86 7.22 8.40
C ALA A 204 -16.45 6.12 9.29
N HIS A 205 -16.28 6.22 10.62
CA HIS A 205 -16.83 5.26 11.60
C HIS A 205 -18.36 5.16 11.53
N LYS A 206 -19.08 6.28 11.34
CA LYS A 206 -20.55 6.27 11.13
C LYS A 206 -20.98 5.44 9.91
N ARG A 207 -20.08 5.26 8.93
CA ARG A 207 -20.28 4.43 7.73
C ARG A 207 -19.70 3.02 7.85
N ASN A 208 -19.27 2.63 9.06
CA ASN A 208 -18.55 1.38 9.34
C ASN A 208 -17.24 1.25 8.54
N ILE A 209 -16.54 2.35 8.32
CA ILE A 209 -15.24 2.40 7.66
C ILE A 209 -14.17 2.67 8.72
N ARG A 210 -13.21 1.75 8.87
CA ARG A 210 -12.03 1.90 9.74
C ARG A 210 -11.00 2.81 9.10
N VAL A 211 -10.18 3.47 9.91
CA VAL A 211 -9.16 4.43 9.45
C VAL A 211 -7.81 4.15 10.08
N ILE A 212 -6.78 3.97 9.24
CA ILE A 212 -5.40 3.92 9.70
C ILE A 212 -4.55 5.02 9.05
N PHE A 213 -3.57 5.54 9.80
CA PHE A 213 -2.61 6.52 9.31
C PHE A 213 -1.25 5.89 9.01
N ASP A 214 -0.44 6.60 8.23
CA ASP A 214 0.93 6.23 7.91
C ASP A 214 1.89 6.78 8.99
N GLY A 215 2.63 5.91 9.63
CA GLY A 215 3.66 6.23 10.62
C GLY A 215 5.05 6.19 9.99
N VAL A 216 5.62 7.35 9.71
CA VAL A 216 6.96 7.50 9.11
C VAL A 216 7.99 7.68 10.23
N PHE A 217 8.35 6.60 10.92
CA PHE A 217 9.15 6.70 12.15
C PHE A 217 10.65 6.42 11.98
N ASN A 218 11.10 6.17 10.75
CA ASN A 218 12.52 6.01 10.46
C ASN A 218 13.27 7.34 10.42
N HIS A 219 12.64 8.42 9.98
CA HIS A 219 13.25 9.74 9.73
C HIS A 219 12.22 10.86 9.88
N MET A 220 12.70 12.10 9.90
CA MET A 220 11.89 13.31 9.70
C MET A 220 12.36 14.06 8.45
N GLY A 221 11.61 15.08 8.05
CA GLY A 221 12.07 16.03 7.03
C GLY A 221 13.08 17.05 7.59
N ILE A 222 13.89 17.62 6.71
CA ILE A 222 14.80 18.73 7.09
C ILE A 222 14.07 19.93 7.66
N ASN A 223 12.79 20.12 7.34
CA ASN A 223 11.94 21.21 7.87
C ASN A 223 11.35 20.91 9.24
N SER A 224 11.66 19.75 9.83
CA SER A 224 11.16 19.42 11.16
C SER A 224 11.72 20.37 12.23
N PHE A 225 10.90 20.63 13.25
CA PHE A 225 11.29 21.49 14.38
C PHE A 225 12.62 21.03 15.00
N ALA A 226 12.82 19.74 15.14
CA ALA A 226 13.99 19.15 15.77
C ALA A 226 15.24 19.33 14.88
N PHE A 227 15.14 19.03 13.58
CA PHE A 227 16.29 19.13 12.69
C PHE A 227 16.69 20.57 12.42
N GLN A 228 15.73 21.49 12.27
CA GLN A 228 15.99 22.91 12.11
C GLN A 228 16.70 23.51 13.34
N ASP A 229 16.35 23.06 14.54
CA ASP A 229 17.07 23.45 15.75
C ASP A 229 18.52 22.92 15.76
N VAL A 230 18.75 21.68 15.33
CA VAL A 230 20.10 21.12 15.19
C VAL A 230 20.95 21.94 14.20
N VAL A 231 20.40 22.27 13.04
CA VAL A 231 21.11 23.09 12.04
C VAL A 231 21.47 24.46 12.61
N LYS A 232 20.56 25.09 13.34
CA LYS A 232 20.74 26.43 13.91
C LYS A 232 21.69 26.46 15.11
N ASN A 233 21.49 25.55 16.07
CA ASN A 233 22.10 25.56 17.39
C ASN A 233 23.29 24.58 17.51
N GLN A 234 23.50 23.74 16.49
CA GLN A 234 24.62 22.81 16.38
C GLN A 234 24.70 21.89 17.63
N GLN A 235 25.91 21.77 18.21
CA GLN A 235 26.11 20.98 19.43
C GLN A 235 25.33 21.45 20.67
N LYS A 236 24.76 22.66 20.64
CA LYS A 236 23.93 23.19 21.72
C LYS A 236 22.45 22.78 21.60
N SER A 237 22.05 22.21 20.49
CA SER A 237 20.67 21.76 20.27
C SER A 237 20.29 20.65 21.25
N PRO A 238 19.10 20.69 21.87
CA PRO A 238 18.57 19.58 22.67
C PRO A 238 18.25 18.35 21.81
N TYR A 239 18.14 18.51 20.50
CA TYR A 239 17.82 17.45 19.53
C TYR A 239 19.04 16.87 18.82
N LYS A 240 20.27 17.31 19.13
CA LYS A 240 21.50 16.89 18.41
C LYS A 240 21.70 15.37 18.41
N ASP A 241 21.20 14.70 19.44
CA ASP A 241 21.31 13.25 19.60
C ASP A 241 20.11 12.48 19.00
N TRP A 242 19.15 13.17 18.38
CA TRP A 242 18.03 12.54 17.72
C TRP A 242 18.41 11.93 16.37
N PHE A 243 19.34 12.56 15.67
CA PHE A 243 19.70 12.22 14.30
C PHE A 243 21.14 11.70 14.20
N ILE A 244 21.46 11.07 13.06
CA ILE A 244 22.82 10.65 12.74
C ILE A 244 23.56 11.87 12.16
N ILE A 245 24.25 12.61 13.02
CA ILE A 245 25.06 13.78 12.64
C ILE A 245 26.51 13.35 12.42
N ASP A 246 26.99 13.52 11.18
CA ASP A 246 28.35 13.14 10.80
C ASP A 246 29.39 14.15 11.30
N SER A 247 29.07 15.45 11.22
CA SER A 247 29.91 16.55 11.70
C SER A 247 29.10 17.81 12.02
N PHE A 248 29.57 18.59 12.98
CA PHE A 248 29.11 19.94 13.27
C PHE A 248 30.06 21.00 12.67
N ASP A 249 29.53 22.22 12.49
CA ASP A 249 30.38 23.35 12.07
C ASP A 249 31.47 23.60 13.10
N ASP A 250 32.72 23.56 12.66
CA ASP A 250 33.89 23.89 13.45
C ASP A 250 34.90 24.63 12.56
N PRO A 251 34.90 25.98 12.57
CA PRO A 251 35.79 26.78 11.76
C PRO A 251 37.29 26.55 12.07
N GLU A 252 37.62 26.13 13.30
CA GLU A 252 39.02 25.86 13.70
C GLU A 252 39.53 24.56 13.07
N LYS A 253 38.62 23.57 12.89
CA LYS A 253 38.94 22.30 12.24
C LYS A 253 38.59 22.28 10.75
N GLY A 254 37.94 23.34 10.25
CA GLY A 254 37.49 23.42 8.86
C GLY A 254 36.37 22.42 8.51
N THR A 255 35.64 21.94 9.52
CA THR A 255 34.48 21.03 9.30
C THR A 255 33.19 21.82 9.06
N GLN A 256 32.35 21.31 8.19
CA GLN A 256 30.98 21.80 7.94
C GLN A 256 29.96 20.85 8.48
N PHE A 257 28.74 21.34 8.77
CA PHE A 257 27.64 20.53 9.20
C PHE A 257 27.30 19.48 8.15
N SER A 258 27.20 18.23 8.57
CA SER A 258 26.80 17.10 7.74
C SER A 258 26.05 16.08 8.57
N HIS A 259 25.12 15.38 7.95
CA HIS A 259 24.29 14.35 8.57
C HIS A 259 24.04 13.20 7.59
N THR A 260 23.65 12.05 8.11
CA THR A 260 23.17 10.92 7.32
C THR A 260 21.67 11.11 7.02
N GLY A 261 21.28 10.80 5.78
CA GLY A 261 19.89 10.77 5.36
C GLY A 261 19.54 9.41 4.76
N TRP A 262 18.24 9.05 4.83
CA TRP A 262 17.72 7.77 4.38
C TRP A 262 18.14 7.46 2.94
N PHE A 263 18.83 6.32 2.74
CA PHE A 263 19.51 5.95 1.49
C PHE A 263 20.35 7.07 0.85
N GLY A 264 20.94 7.95 1.67
CA GLY A 264 21.75 9.07 1.21
C GLY A 264 20.94 10.32 0.81
N ASN A 265 19.62 10.28 0.89
CA ASN A 265 18.78 11.45 0.67
C ASN A 265 18.86 12.40 1.87
N LYS A 266 19.59 13.49 1.71
CA LYS A 266 19.81 14.49 2.76
C LYS A 266 18.56 15.28 3.16
N SER A 267 17.45 15.20 2.40
CA SER A 267 16.18 15.80 2.80
C SER A 267 15.44 15.02 3.89
N LEU A 268 15.88 13.78 4.17
CA LEU A 268 15.27 12.83 5.10
C LEU A 268 16.29 12.40 6.19
N PRO A 269 16.64 13.27 7.15
CA PRO A 269 17.56 12.93 8.23
C PRO A 269 17.03 11.77 9.08
N GLU A 270 17.82 10.69 9.15
CA GLU A 270 17.47 9.49 9.90
C GLU A 270 17.60 9.70 11.40
N PHE A 271 16.68 9.10 12.16
CA PHE A 271 16.83 9.01 13.60
C PHE A 271 18.01 8.11 13.96
N ARG A 272 18.71 8.48 15.04
CA ARG A 272 19.76 7.65 15.60
C ARG A 272 19.16 6.49 16.37
N GLU A 273 19.75 5.34 16.18
CA GLU A 273 19.41 4.10 16.88
C GLU A 273 20.56 3.57 17.71
N ASP A 274 20.24 2.79 18.73
CA ASP A 274 21.15 1.96 19.51
C ASP A 274 20.62 0.50 19.57
N SER A 275 21.19 -0.34 20.41
CA SER A 275 20.75 -1.74 20.58
C SER A 275 19.31 -1.90 21.07
N ASN A 276 18.67 -0.82 21.53
CA ASN A 276 17.28 -0.79 21.99
C ASN A 276 16.31 -0.17 20.95
N GLY A 277 16.83 0.18 19.77
CA GLY A 277 16.11 0.87 18.70
C GLY A 277 16.30 2.37 18.72
N ILE A 278 15.32 3.13 18.24
CA ILE A 278 15.35 4.59 18.21
C ILE A 278 15.65 5.15 19.60
N VAL A 279 16.62 6.06 19.70
CA VAL A 279 17.05 6.67 20.97
C VAL A 279 15.91 7.37 21.71
N SER A 280 16.06 7.57 23.01
CA SER A 280 14.96 7.94 23.92
C SER A 280 14.19 9.23 23.55
N GLY A 281 14.88 10.24 23.00
CA GLY A 281 14.23 11.52 22.65
C GLY A 281 13.15 11.38 21.57
N PRO A 282 13.50 10.97 20.33
CA PRO A 282 12.53 10.77 19.27
C PRO A 282 11.56 9.64 19.60
N LYS A 283 11.98 8.56 20.30
CA LYS A 283 11.09 7.50 20.77
C LYS A 283 9.96 8.05 21.65
N ALA A 284 10.28 8.88 22.64
CA ALA A 284 9.27 9.48 23.52
C ALA A 284 8.30 10.39 22.73
N TYR A 285 8.83 11.18 21.79
CA TYR A 285 8.01 12.03 20.91
C TYR A 285 7.04 11.21 20.06
N ILE A 286 7.51 10.15 19.40
CA ILE A 286 6.68 9.25 18.60
C ILE A 286 5.61 8.58 19.46
N PHE A 287 5.95 8.15 20.68
CA PHE A 287 5.00 7.51 21.60
C PHE A 287 3.88 8.47 22.01
N ASN A 288 4.21 9.72 22.29
CA ASN A 288 3.22 10.75 22.61
C ASN A 288 2.31 11.09 21.40
N ALA A 289 2.89 11.21 20.20
CA ALA A 289 2.12 11.41 18.97
C ALA A 289 1.20 10.21 18.67
N THR A 290 1.68 8.99 18.91
CA THR A 290 0.87 7.77 18.78
C THR A 290 -0.35 7.82 19.71
N ASN A 291 -0.15 8.14 21.00
CA ASN A 291 -1.26 8.26 21.95
C ASN A 291 -2.25 9.36 21.56
N ARG A 292 -1.75 10.51 21.07
CA ARG A 292 -2.58 11.63 20.62
C ARG A 292 -3.61 11.21 19.58
N TRP A 293 -3.20 10.42 18.57
CA TRP A 293 -4.07 10.03 17.46
C TRP A 293 -4.94 8.80 17.77
N MET A 294 -4.49 7.93 18.67
CA MET A 294 -5.25 6.74 19.06
C MET A 294 -6.27 6.98 20.17
N ASN A 295 -6.01 7.96 21.06
CA ASN A 295 -6.92 8.33 22.16
C ASN A 295 -7.04 9.86 22.27
N PRO A 296 -7.61 10.51 21.24
CA PRO A 296 -7.59 11.96 21.14
C PRO A 296 -8.30 12.62 22.32
N LYS A 297 -7.63 13.62 22.91
CA LYS A 297 -8.15 14.39 24.07
C LYS A 297 -8.51 13.50 25.27
N ASN A 298 -7.99 12.28 25.34
CA ASN A 298 -8.34 11.27 26.36
C ASN A 298 -9.85 10.96 26.41
N LYS A 299 -10.55 11.02 25.26
CA LYS A 299 -12.00 10.81 25.20
C LYS A 299 -12.41 9.37 24.92
N GLY A 300 -11.48 8.53 24.47
CA GLY A 300 -11.71 7.13 24.11
C GLY A 300 -11.16 6.81 22.72
N VAL A 301 -10.83 5.54 22.52
CA VAL A 301 -10.22 5.03 21.28
C VAL A 301 -11.18 5.07 20.09
N GLU A 302 -12.48 5.09 20.35
CA GLU A 302 -13.53 5.21 19.33
C GLU A 302 -13.53 6.56 18.61
N TYR A 303 -12.84 7.57 19.15
CA TYR A 303 -12.67 8.88 18.52
C TYR A 303 -11.37 9.02 17.74
N GLY A 304 -10.44 8.06 17.89
CA GLY A 304 -9.15 8.04 17.24
C GLY A 304 -9.10 7.10 16.03
N ILE A 305 -7.89 6.95 15.50
CA ILE A 305 -7.61 6.00 14.41
C ILE A 305 -7.64 4.56 14.89
N ASP A 306 -7.93 3.63 13.98
CA ASP A 306 -8.04 2.20 14.25
C ASP A 306 -6.70 1.45 14.12
N GLY A 307 -5.62 2.14 13.81
CA GLY A 307 -4.31 1.53 13.65
C GLY A 307 -3.34 2.34 12.81
N TRP A 308 -2.27 1.69 12.37
CA TRP A 308 -1.16 2.31 11.68
C TRP A 308 -0.61 1.43 10.55
N ARG A 309 -0.21 2.05 9.46
CA ARG A 309 0.74 1.49 8.50
C ARG A 309 2.12 2.08 8.81
N LEU A 310 3.16 1.26 8.84
CA LEU A 310 4.51 1.69 9.21
C LEU A 310 5.41 1.69 7.99
N ASP A 311 5.85 2.90 7.64
CA ASP A 311 6.75 3.18 6.53
C ASP A 311 8.12 2.56 6.76
N VAL A 312 8.68 1.94 5.72
CA VAL A 312 10.01 1.30 5.71
C VAL A 312 10.36 0.56 7.00
N ALA A 313 9.43 -0.24 7.50
CA ALA A 313 9.53 -0.88 8.81
C ALA A 313 10.83 -1.68 9.01
N TYR A 314 11.41 -2.19 7.92
CA TYR A 314 12.67 -2.94 7.91
C TYR A 314 13.92 -2.09 8.20
N ASN A 315 13.82 -0.77 8.10
CA ASN A 315 14.92 0.15 8.40
C ASN A 315 15.00 0.53 9.89
N VAL A 316 13.95 0.22 10.67
CA VAL A 316 13.90 0.54 12.09
C VAL A 316 14.11 -0.74 12.91
N HIS A 317 14.92 -0.65 13.96
CA HIS A 317 15.32 -1.80 14.78
C HIS A 317 14.12 -2.48 15.43
N HIS A 318 14.07 -3.82 15.43
CA HIS A 318 12.99 -4.64 15.98
C HIS A 318 12.58 -4.27 17.43
N ASN A 319 13.53 -3.92 18.31
CA ASN A 319 13.23 -3.58 19.70
C ASN A 319 12.36 -2.31 19.82
N PHE A 320 12.51 -1.35 18.88
CA PHE A 320 11.61 -0.20 18.82
C PHE A 320 10.18 -0.64 18.54
N TRP A 321 9.96 -1.48 17.52
CA TRP A 321 8.64 -1.97 17.14
C TRP A 321 7.97 -2.77 18.24
N LYS A 322 8.73 -3.61 18.96
CA LYS A 322 8.22 -4.38 20.11
C LYS A 322 7.73 -3.49 21.23
N ASP A 323 8.48 -2.45 21.56
CA ASP A 323 8.06 -1.50 22.60
C ASP A 323 6.90 -0.62 22.14
N TRP A 324 6.92 -0.19 20.88
CA TRP A 324 5.85 0.62 20.31
C TRP A 324 4.55 -0.18 20.20
N ARG A 325 4.60 -1.45 19.77
CA ARG A 325 3.42 -2.33 19.80
C ARG A 325 2.82 -2.47 21.19
N LYS A 326 3.65 -2.64 22.22
CA LYS A 326 3.16 -2.71 23.62
C LYS A 326 2.37 -1.47 23.98
N LEU A 327 2.87 -0.29 23.63
CA LEU A 327 2.14 0.97 23.81
C LEU A 327 0.81 0.96 23.05
N VAL A 328 0.85 0.71 21.75
CA VAL A 328 -0.35 0.71 20.89
C VAL A 328 -1.42 -0.24 21.43
N LYS A 329 -1.05 -1.49 21.73
CA LYS A 329 -2.00 -2.49 22.22
C LYS A 329 -2.47 -2.21 23.65
N SER A 330 -1.72 -1.44 24.44
CA SER A 330 -2.18 -0.97 25.76
C SER A 330 -3.22 0.15 25.63
N ILE A 331 -3.16 0.97 24.57
CA ILE A 331 -4.16 2.01 24.28
C ILE A 331 -5.41 1.36 23.67
N ASN A 332 -5.23 0.57 22.62
CA ASN A 332 -6.32 -0.13 21.94
C ASN A 332 -5.86 -1.55 21.51
N PRO A 333 -6.29 -2.61 22.20
CA PRO A 333 -5.96 -3.99 21.83
C PRO A 333 -6.40 -4.36 20.40
N GLU A 334 -7.48 -3.72 19.89
CA GLU A 334 -8.04 -3.96 18.57
C GLU A 334 -7.38 -3.08 17.47
N ALA A 335 -6.36 -2.29 17.78
CA ALA A 335 -5.65 -1.52 16.76
C ALA A 335 -4.93 -2.45 15.78
N TYR A 336 -5.01 -2.17 14.48
CA TYR A 336 -4.34 -2.92 13.43
C TYR A 336 -3.00 -2.28 13.05
N LEU A 337 -1.94 -3.06 13.02
CA LEU A 337 -0.58 -2.63 12.70
C LEU A 337 -0.09 -3.39 11.47
N THR A 338 0.14 -2.66 10.37
CA THR A 338 0.65 -3.23 9.13
C THR A 338 2.01 -2.65 8.76
N ALA A 339 2.96 -3.51 8.41
CA ALA A 339 4.30 -3.11 8.02
C ALA A 339 4.42 -2.96 6.50
N GLU A 340 5.17 -1.96 6.05
CA GLU A 340 5.70 -1.96 4.70
C GLU A 340 7.06 -2.62 4.67
N ILE A 341 7.12 -3.82 4.06
CA ILE A 341 8.36 -4.57 3.87
C ILE A 341 8.34 -5.20 2.48
N VAL A 342 9.22 -4.72 1.59
CA VAL A 342 9.35 -5.25 0.23
C VAL A 342 10.55 -6.18 0.16
N ASP A 343 10.38 -7.41 0.63
CA ASP A 343 11.43 -8.44 0.62
C ASP A 343 10.79 -9.84 0.47
N LYS A 344 11.62 -10.88 0.49
CA LYS A 344 11.17 -12.28 0.45
C LYS A 344 10.38 -12.63 1.72
N PRO A 345 9.44 -13.57 1.63
CA PRO A 345 8.58 -13.93 2.76
C PRO A 345 9.35 -14.29 4.05
N GLU A 346 10.50 -14.96 3.91
CA GLU A 346 11.34 -15.38 5.06
C GLU A 346 11.99 -14.17 5.76
N LYS A 347 12.14 -13.04 5.06
CA LYS A 347 12.63 -11.79 5.64
C LYS A 347 11.54 -10.97 6.31
N VAL A 348 10.32 -11.12 5.83
CA VAL A 348 9.13 -10.49 6.41
C VAL A 348 8.67 -11.22 7.68
N GLN A 349 8.79 -12.56 7.70
CA GLN A 349 8.31 -13.40 8.81
C GLN A 349 8.70 -12.91 10.22
N PRO A 350 9.94 -12.50 10.50
CA PRO A 350 10.32 -12.06 11.86
C PRO A 350 9.48 -10.92 12.41
N TYR A 351 8.95 -10.06 11.56
CA TYR A 351 8.12 -8.90 11.94
C TYR A 351 6.67 -9.29 12.28
N LEU A 352 6.23 -10.48 11.87
CA LEU A 352 4.83 -10.94 11.96
C LEU A 352 4.61 -12.04 13.01
N MET A 353 5.54 -12.16 13.98
CA MET A 353 5.50 -13.23 14.98
C MET A 353 4.64 -12.88 16.23
N GLY A 354 3.89 -11.75 16.19
CA GLY A 354 2.95 -11.36 17.24
C GLY A 354 3.48 -10.33 18.24
N ASP A 355 4.73 -9.97 18.14
CA ASP A 355 5.37 -9.01 19.04
C ASP A 355 5.73 -7.65 18.37
N GLU A 356 5.49 -7.52 17.04
CA GLU A 356 5.73 -6.29 16.28
C GLU A 356 4.48 -5.87 15.48
N PHE A 357 4.14 -6.56 14.38
CA PHE A 357 3.01 -6.20 13.53
C PHE A 357 1.95 -7.30 13.46
N ASP A 358 0.73 -6.91 13.08
CA ASP A 358 -0.39 -7.84 12.87
C ASP A 358 -0.39 -8.39 11.44
N GLY A 359 0.13 -7.61 10.47
CA GLY A 359 0.18 -7.97 9.06
C GLY A 359 1.17 -7.10 8.28
N GLU A 360 1.21 -7.33 6.98
CA GLU A 360 2.04 -6.60 6.02
C GLU A 360 1.24 -6.05 4.84
N MET A 361 1.79 -5.05 4.15
CA MET A 361 1.43 -4.75 2.77
C MET A 361 1.97 -5.88 1.90
N ASN A 362 1.10 -6.81 1.49
CA ASN A 362 1.49 -8.11 0.92
C ASN A 362 1.96 -8.01 -0.54
N TYR A 363 3.13 -7.42 -0.75
CA TYR A 363 3.77 -7.36 -2.08
C TYR A 363 4.10 -8.75 -2.63
N ASN A 364 4.34 -9.74 -1.77
CA ASN A 364 4.60 -11.11 -2.22
C ASN A 364 3.38 -11.74 -2.89
N PHE A 365 2.16 -11.36 -2.48
CA PHE A 365 0.94 -11.72 -3.21
C PHE A 365 0.91 -11.08 -4.59
N ALA A 366 1.21 -9.77 -4.70
CA ALA A 366 1.28 -9.06 -5.98
C ALA A 366 2.31 -9.69 -6.93
N PHE A 367 3.51 -10.01 -6.42
CA PHE A 367 4.56 -10.66 -7.20
C PHE A 367 4.10 -12.00 -7.75
N THR A 368 3.50 -12.82 -6.91
CA THR A 368 3.03 -14.17 -7.27
C THR A 368 1.87 -14.10 -8.27
N ALA A 369 0.92 -13.18 -8.05
CA ALA A 369 -0.18 -12.96 -9.00
C ALA A 369 0.32 -12.43 -10.36
N THR A 370 1.30 -11.53 -10.37
CA THR A 370 1.92 -11.01 -11.59
C THR A 370 2.60 -12.12 -12.38
N GLU A 371 3.38 -12.97 -11.71
CA GLU A 371 4.08 -14.10 -12.34
C GLU A 371 3.11 -15.09 -12.99
N PHE A 372 1.93 -15.28 -12.41
CA PHE A 372 0.93 -16.18 -12.95
C PHE A 372 0.05 -15.53 -14.02
N LEU A 373 -0.51 -14.33 -13.75
CA LEU A 373 -1.55 -13.74 -14.59
C LEU A 373 -1.02 -12.88 -15.74
N PHE A 374 0.10 -12.17 -15.54
CA PHE A 374 0.51 -11.06 -16.42
C PHE A 374 1.82 -11.28 -17.15
N ASN A 375 2.74 -12.07 -16.61
CA ASN A 375 4.03 -12.28 -17.27
C ASN A 375 3.84 -12.92 -18.64
N PRO A 376 4.62 -12.50 -19.67
CA PRO A 376 4.59 -13.11 -21.02
C PRO A 376 4.85 -14.61 -21.00
N VAL A 377 5.66 -15.08 -20.03
CA VAL A 377 5.85 -16.50 -19.71
C VAL A 377 5.32 -16.71 -18.28
N ALA A 378 4.06 -17.11 -18.19
CA ALA A 378 3.42 -17.36 -16.91
C ALA A 378 4.03 -18.59 -16.20
N ILE A 379 4.10 -18.55 -14.87
CA ILE A 379 4.39 -19.74 -14.07
C ILE A 379 3.21 -20.71 -14.15
N LYS A 380 3.48 -21.99 -13.92
CA LYS A 380 2.45 -23.05 -13.95
C LYS A 380 1.52 -22.95 -12.74
N PRO A 381 0.27 -23.43 -12.85
CA PRO A 381 -0.66 -23.54 -11.72
C PRO A 381 -0.08 -24.21 -10.48
N SER A 382 0.71 -25.26 -10.64
CA SER A 382 1.38 -25.94 -9.53
C SER A 382 2.41 -25.05 -8.81
N GLU A 383 3.19 -24.27 -9.56
CA GLU A 383 4.17 -23.32 -8.99
C GLU A 383 3.44 -22.14 -8.31
N PHE A 384 2.37 -21.66 -8.93
CA PHE A 384 1.52 -20.61 -8.36
C PHE A 384 0.94 -21.03 -7.02
N ASP A 385 0.34 -22.23 -6.93
CA ASP A 385 -0.18 -22.76 -5.67
C ASP A 385 0.90 -22.90 -4.60
N ALA A 386 2.07 -23.46 -4.95
CA ALA A 386 3.18 -23.63 -4.01
C ALA A 386 3.66 -22.29 -3.42
N LYS A 387 3.75 -21.23 -4.24
CA LYS A 387 4.12 -19.87 -3.77
C LYS A 387 3.04 -19.28 -2.85
N LEU A 388 1.77 -19.41 -3.21
CA LEU A 388 0.66 -18.97 -2.38
C LEU A 388 0.54 -19.77 -1.07
N ALA A 389 0.80 -21.09 -1.10
CA ALA A 389 0.84 -21.94 0.09
C ALA A 389 1.94 -21.50 1.06
N THR A 390 3.11 -21.09 0.53
CA THR A 390 4.18 -20.52 1.35
C THR A 390 3.69 -19.30 2.13
N LEU A 391 3.01 -18.36 1.47
CA LEU A 391 2.47 -17.15 2.12
C LEU A 391 1.39 -17.47 3.18
N ARG A 392 0.57 -18.51 2.95
CA ARG A 392 -0.45 -18.91 3.92
C ARG A 392 0.12 -19.61 5.16
N ASN A 393 1.22 -20.36 5.00
CA ASN A 393 1.70 -21.29 6.02
C ASN A 393 2.94 -20.78 6.79
N LEU A 394 3.60 -19.73 6.28
CA LEU A 394 4.84 -19.21 6.88
C LEU A 394 4.58 -18.40 8.15
N TYR A 395 3.44 -17.77 8.24
CA TYR A 395 3.09 -16.85 9.33
C TYR A 395 2.23 -17.54 10.39
N PRO A 396 2.17 -17.00 11.62
CA PRO A 396 1.23 -17.46 12.65
C PRO A 396 -0.22 -17.44 12.19
N SER A 397 -1.07 -18.23 12.87
CA SER A 397 -2.50 -18.28 12.57
C SER A 397 -3.14 -16.88 12.60
N GLY A 398 -3.96 -16.59 11.61
CA GLY A 398 -4.67 -15.31 11.48
C GLY A 398 -3.94 -14.24 10.66
N VAL A 399 -2.60 -14.21 10.63
CA VAL A 399 -1.82 -13.20 9.89
C VAL A 399 -2.14 -13.22 8.41
N ALA A 400 -2.20 -14.40 7.80
CA ALA A 400 -2.52 -14.52 6.38
C ALA A 400 -3.87 -13.89 6.00
N TYR A 401 -4.82 -13.82 6.93
CA TYR A 401 -6.16 -13.25 6.70
C TYR A 401 -6.20 -11.73 6.79
N VAL A 402 -5.25 -11.11 7.50
CA VAL A 402 -5.20 -9.65 7.68
C VAL A 402 -4.16 -8.97 6.81
N ASN A 403 -3.27 -9.74 6.16
CA ASN A 403 -2.30 -9.19 5.21
C ASN A 403 -3.02 -8.44 4.08
N GLN A 404 -2.55 -7.23 3.78
CA GLN A 404 -3.13 -6.37 2.76
C GLN A 404 -2.74 -6.86 1.36
N ASN A 405 -3.59 -7.70 0.75
CA ASN A 405 -3.39 -8.18 -0.62
C ASN A 405 -3.59 -7.04 -1.61
N LEU A 406 -2.49 -6.36 -1.98
CA LEU A 406 -2.48 -5.28 -2.96
C LEU A 406 -2.00 -5.79 -4.33
N PHE A 407 -2.23 -5.01 -5.38
CA PHE A 407 -1.42 -5.08 -6.59
C PHE A 407 -0.23 -4.14 -6.48
N GLY A 408 -0.49 -2.88 -6.19
CA GLY A 408 0.47 -1.80 -6.10
C GLY A 408 0.02 -0.71 -5.13
N SER A 409 0.83 0.34 -5.06
CA SER A 409 0.65 1.47 -4.18
C SER A 409 1.08 2.78 -4.88
N HIS A 410 1.30 3.82 -4.11
CA HIS A 410 1.87 5.09 -4.57
C HIS A 410 3.36 5.00 -4.99
N ASP A 411 4.03 3.85 -4.75
CA ASP A 411 5.45 3.58 -5.07
C ASP A 411 5.64 2.54 -6.17
N SER A 412 4.56 2.15 -6.84
CA SER A 412 4.61 1.22 -7.96
C SER A 412 3.78 1.76 -9.13
N ASN A 413 3.97 1.21 -10.33
CA ASN A 413 3.05 1.51 -11.42
C ASN A 413 1.64 0.96 -11.12
N ARG A 414 0.61 1.64 -11.64
CA ARG A 414 -0.77 1.16 -11.53
C ARG A 414 -0.96 -0.16 -12.23
N ILE A 415 -1.88 -0.99 -11.75
CA ILE A 415 -2.15 -2.32 -12.29
C ILE A 415 -2.38 -2.31 -13.81
N GLY A 416 -3.19 -1.39 -14.33
CA GLY A 416 -3.43 -1.25 -15.77
C GLY A 416 -2.13 -0.98 -16.55
N SER A 417 -1.28 -0.07 -16.06
CA SER A 417 0.01 0.23 -16.70
C SER A 417 1.01 -0.91 -16.59
N HIS A 418 0.97 -1.69 -15.50
CA HIS A 418 1.81 -2.88 -15.38
C HIS A 418 1.43 -3.94 -16.44
N ILE A 419 0.14 -4.18 -16.63
CA ILE A 419 -0.36 -5.13 -17.64
C ILE A 419 0.07 -4.71 -19.05
N VAL A 420 -0.02 -3.42 -19.38
CA VAL A 420 0.48 -2.84 -20.64
C VAL A 420 1.99 -3.09 -20.82
N ASN A 421 2.75 -3.11 -19.73
CA ASN A 421 4.21 -3.24 -19.70
C ASN A 421 4.66 -4.57 -19.06
N SER A 422 3.89 -5.63 -19.16
CA SER A 422 4.14 -6.90 -18.48
C SER A 422 5.50 -7.55 -18.75
N GLY A 423 6.19 -7.15 -19.83
CA GLY A 423 7.53 -7.59 -20.18
C GLY A 423 8.69 -6.98 -19.37
N ILE A 424 8.44 -5.94 -18.55
CA ILE A 424 9.52 -5.28 -17.77
C ILE A 424 10.01 -6.08 -16.56
N GLY A 425 9.39 -7.23 -16.29
CA GLY A 425 9.71 -8.09 -15.15
C GLY A 425 8.84 -7.84 -13.95
N ASN A 426 9.10 -8.58 -12.88
CA ASN A 426 8.30 -8.50 -11.66
C ASN A 426 8.97 -7.65 -10.58
N PHE A 427 8.16 -7.29 -9.58
CA PHE A 427 8.54 -6.51 -8.41
C PHE A 427 9.61 -7.15 -7.50
N ARG A 428 9.92 -8.45 -7.64
CA ARG A 428 10.83 -9.17 -6.72
C ARG A 428 12.25 -8.61 -6.70
N ASN A 429 12.67 -7.99 -7.79
CA ASN A 429 13.90 -7.19 -7.81
C ASN A 429 13.49 -5.71 -7.79
N TRP A 430 13.14 -5.21 -6.61
CA TRP A 430 12.58 -3.89 -6.42
C TRP A 430 13.42 -2.78 -7.03
N GLY A 431 14.73 -2.75 -6.79
CA GLY A 431 15.60 -1.71 -7.32
C GLY A 431 15.65 -1.68 -8.86
N LYS A 432 15.69 -2.85 -9.51
CA LYS A 432 15.63 -2.95 -10.97
C LYS A 432 14.26 -2.58 -11.51
N TYR A 433 13.21 -3.10 -10.87
CA TYR A 433 11.83 -2.81 -11.23
C TYR A 433 11.52 -1.31 -11.15
N PHE A 434 11.94 -0.65 -10.06
CA PHE A 434 11.70 0.77 -9.87
C PHE A 434 12.23 1.60 -11.04
N GLY A 435 13.47 1.35 -11.48
CA GLY A 435 14.04 2.04 -12.65
C GLY A 435 13.34 1.72 -13.97
N LEU A 436 12.90 0.46 -14.17
CA LEU A 436 12.23 0.06 -15.42
C LEU A 436 10.77 0.50 -15.51
N SER A 437 10.12 0.70 -14.37
CA SER A 437 8.70 1.08 -14.32
C SER A 437 8.45 2.58 -14.26
N GLN A 438 9.49 3.42 -14.15
CA GLN A 438 9.41 4.88 -14.26
C GLN A 438 9.54 5.35 -15.70
N ALA A 439 8.57 6.09 -16.21
CA ALA A 439 8.63 6.65 -17.56
C ALA A 439 9.77 7.69 -17.73
N ALA A 440 10.23 8.32 -16.63
CA ALA A 440 11.40 9.19 -16.62
C ALA A 440 12.71 8.46 -16.94
N ASN A 441 12.85 7.22 -16.47
CA ASN A 441 14.08 6.43 -16.56
C ASN A 441 14.05 5.38 -17.68
N ASN A 442 12.87 5.05 -18.18
CA ASN A 442 12.66 4.06 -19.22
C ASN A 442 11.89 4.65 -20.40
N PRO A 443 12.54 5.13 -21.45
CA PRO A 443 11.89 5.71 -22.64
C PRO A 443 11.03 4.70 -23.42
N ASP A 444 11.24 3.41 -23.23
CA ASP A 444 10.44 2.35 -23.87
C ASP A 444 9.16 2.02 -23.09
N TYR A 445 8.97 2.60 -21.89
CA TYR A 445 7.78 2.39 -21.08
C TYR A 445 6.53 2.96 -21.78
N GLN A 446 5.55 2.08 -22.00
CA GLN A 446 4.30 2.46 -22.64
C GLN A 446 3.38 3.18 -21.64
N VAL A 447 3.23 4.50 -21.82
CA VAL A 447 2.41 5.36 -20.94
C VAL A 447 0.94 5.45 -21.37
N ARG A 448 0.50 4.60 -22.29
CA ARG A 448 -0.87 4.59 -22.82
C ARG A 448 -1.90 3.98 -21.85
N LYS A 449 -3.16 4.32 -22.08
CA LYS A 449 -4.31 3.68 -21.45
C LYS A 449 -4.38 2.17 -21.78
N PRO A 450 -4.76 1.31 -20.85
CA PRO A 450 -5.04 -0.10 -21.13
C PRO A 450 -6.20 -0.29 -22.12
N ASN A 451 -6.08 -1.25 -23.01
CA ASN A 451 -7.16 -1.67 -23.89
C ASN A 451 -8.16 -2.63 -23.19
N GLU A 452 -9.18 -3.09 -23.91
CA GLU A 452 -10.20 -3.98 -23.35
C GLU A 452 -9.65 -5.34 -22.87
N GLN A 453 -8.70 -5.93 -23.60
CA GLN A 453 -8.08 -7.19 -23.22
C GLN A 453 -7.22 -7.02 -21.97
N GLU A 454 -6.45 -5.95 -21.89
CA GLU A 454 -5.66 -5.60 -20.71
C GLU A 454 -6.56 -5.29 -19.50
N THR A 455 -7.66 -4.59 -19.71
CA THR A 455 -8.69 -4.38 -18.66
C THR A 455 -9.34 -5.69 -18.20
N ARG A 456 -9.48 -6.68 -19.09
CA ARG A 456 -9.96 -8.02 -18.74
C ARG A 456 -8.98 -8.74 -17.81
N LEU A 457 -7.67 -8.62 -18.04
CA LEU A 457 -6.66 -9.17 -17.14
C LEU A 457 -6.68 -8.48 -15.77
N GLN A 458 -6.89 -7.16 -15.72
CA GLN A 458 -7.10 -6.46 -14.45
C GLN A 458 -8.32 -7.03 -13.69
N LYS A 459 -9.44 -7.29 -14.38
CA LYS A 459 -10.61 -7.93 -13.78
C LYS A 459 -10.30 -9.33 -13.25
N LEU A 460 -9.47 -10.10 -13.94
CA LEU A 460 -9.05 -11.43 -13.49
C LEU A 460 -8.24 -11.37 -12.19
N PHE A 461 -7.33 -10.38 -12.07
CA PHE A 461 -6.64 -10.11 -10.81
C PHE A 461 -7.61 -9.74 -9.68
N VAL A 462 -8.61 -8.89 -9.96
CA VAL A 462 -9.61 -8.48 -8.95
C VAL A 462 -10.43 -9.67 -8.45
N ILE A 463 -10.75 -10.65 -9.32
CA ILE A 463 -11.41 -11.89 -8.89
C ILE A 463 -10.52 -12.62 -7.88
N LEU A 464 -9.24 -12.83 -8.20
CA LEU A 464 -8.30 -13.48 -7.30
C LEU A 464 -8.17 -12.69 -5.98
N GLN A 465 -7.96 -11.37 -6.04
CA GLN A 465 -7.78 -10.51 -4.89
C GLN A 465 -8.96 -10.54 -3.92
N MET A 466 -10.19 -10.51 -4.43
CA MET A 466 -11.40 -10.46 -3.61
C MET A 466 -11.82 -11.83 -3.05
N THR A 467 -11.33 -12.92 -3.62
CA THR A 467 -11.74 -14.28 -3.23
C THR A 467 -10.69 -15.07 -2.48
N TYR A 468 -9.40 -14.69 -2.63
CA TYR A 468 -8.30 -15.37 -1.97
C TYR A 468 -8.20 -15.02 -0.47
N VAL A 469 -7.37 -15.77 0.28
CA VAL A 469 -7.07 -15.51 1.70
C VAL A 469 -6.31 -14.19 1.82
N GLY A 470 -6.73 -13.32 2.74
CA GLY A 470 -6.15 -12.00 2.99
C GLY A 470 -7.19 -10.88 2.89
N ALA A 471 -6.80 -9.67 3.26
CA ALA A 471 -7.60 -8.45 3.17
C ALA A 471 -7.25 -7.69 1.88
N PRO A 472 -8.14 -7.61 0.87
CA PRO A 472 -7.85 -6.90 -0.37
C PRO A 472 -7.57 -5.42 -0.11
N MET A 473 -6.58 -4.84 -0.80
CA MET A 473 -6.32 -3.40 -0.78
C MET A 473 -6.34 -2.83 -2.21
N ILE A 474 -7.16 -1.80 -2.41
CA ILE A 474 -7.31 -1.07 -3.67
C ILE A 474 -6.57 0.25 -3.54
N TYR A 475 -5.69 0.57 -4.47
CA TYR A 475 -5.09 1.89 -4.58
C TYR A 475 -6.06 2.83 -5.30
N TYR A 476 -6.28 4.05 -4.77
CA TYR A 476 -7.28 4.99 -5.28
C TYR A 476 -7.22 5.14 -6.81
N GLY A 477 -8.38 5.04 -7.45
CA GLY A 477 -8.54 5.23 -8.89
C GLY A 477 -8.26 4.01 -9.76
N ASP A 478 -7.74 2.89 -9.21
CA ASP A 478 -7.59 1.65 -9.99
C ASP A 478 -8.95 1.11 -10.42
N GLU A 479 -9.98 1.27 -9.59
CA GLU A 479 -11.37 0.93 -9.90
C GLU A 479 -12.00 1.82 -10.97
N MET A 480 -11.49 3.05 -11.12
CA MET A 480 -11.91 3.98 -12.18
C MET A 480 -11.22 3.73 -13.52
N GLY A 481 -10.24 2.83 -13.54
CA GLY A 481 -9.42 2.55 -14.72
C GLY A 481 -8.30 3.57 -14.94
N MET A 482 -7.82 4.22 -13.89
CA MET A 482 -6.65 5.09 -13.96
C MET A 482 -5.40 4.30 -14.31
N TRP A 483 -4.50 4.93 -15.05
CA TRP A 483 -3.20 4.38 -15.44
C TRP A 483 -2.08 5.36 -15.14
N GLY A 484 -0.88 4.86 -14.94
CA GLY A 484 0.32 5.63 -14.64
C GLY A 484 1.52 4.70 -14.45
N ALA A 485 2.67 5.11 -14.94
CA ALA A 485 3.96 4.53 -14.63
C ALA A 485 4.21 4.64 -13.11
N ASN A 486 5.36 4.18 -12.62
CA ASN A 486 5.76 4.38 -11.24
C ASN A 486 5.91 5.88 -10.89
N ASP A 487 6.13 6.20 -9.62
CA ASP A 487 6.29 7.57 -9.12
C ASP A 487 7.09 8.47 -10.10
N PRO A 488 6.57 9.66 -10.46
CA PRO A 488 5.36 10.32 -9.95
C PRO A 488 4.04 9.99 -10.67
N ASP A 489 4.06 9.24 -11.79
CA ASP A 489 2.90 9.07 -12.69
C ASP A 489 1.76 8.27 -12.06
N THR A 490 2.06 7.36 -11.13
CA THR A 490 1.06 6.60 -10.37
C THR A 490 0.20 7.51 -9.49
N ARG A 491 0.69 8.73 -9.18
CA ARG A 491 0.07 9.71 -8.29
C ARG A 491 -0.73 10.77 -9.03
N LYS A 492 -1.29 10.45 -10.21
CA LYS A 492 -2.26 11.32 -10.92
C LYS A 492 -3.47 11.62 -10.02
N PRO A 493 -4.11 12.80 -10.17
CA PRO A 493 -5.31 13.14 -9.41
C PRO A 493 -6.47 12.20 -9.76
N MET A 494 -7.28 11.86 -8.75
CA MET A 494 -8.44 10.95 -8.86
C MET A 494 -9.45 11.44 -9.89
N LEU A 495 -10.06 10.52 -10.63
CA LEU A 495 -11.12 10.82 -11.56
C LEU A 495 -12.48 10.94 -10.84
N TRP A 496 -13.13 12.10 -11.00
CA TRP A 496 -14.47 12.35 -10.46
C TRP A 496 -15.45 12.74 -11.56
N PRO A 497 -16.71 12.30 -11.52
CA PRO A 497 -17.68 12.55 -12.59
C PRO A 497 -18.09 14.03 -12.73
N ASP A 498 -17.84 14.83 -11.71
CA ASP A 498 -18.13 16.28 -11.67
C ASP A 498 -16.95 17.15 -12.14
N ILE A 499 -15.84 16.54 -12.57
CA ILE A 499 -14.66 17.23 -13.08
C ILE A 499 -14.50 16.95 -14.58
N HIS A 500 -14.18 17.99 -15.34
CA HIS A 500 -13.83 17.86 -16.76
C HIS A 500 -12.34 17.56 -16.91
N TYR A 501 -12.02 16.55 -17.71
CA TYR A 501 -10.65 16.12 -18.00
C TYR A 501 -10.29 16.38 -19.45
N VAL A 502 -9.06 16.86 -19.64
CA VAL A 502 -8.45 16.95 -20.98
C VAL A 502 -7.81 15.60 -21.30
N ASP A 503 -7.97 15.13 -22.54
CA ASP A 503 -7.33 13.90 -22.99
C ASP A 503 -5.80 13.99 -22.93
N GLU A 504 -5.10 12.88 -22.69
CA GLU A 504 -3.64 12.82 -22.72
C GLU A 504 -3.13 12.84 -24.17
N ILE A 505 -2.78 14.03 -24.63
CA ILE A 505 -2.25 14.27 -25.98
C ILE A 505 -0.74 14.45 -26.02
N TYR A 506 -0.08 14.56 -24.85
CA TYR A 506 1.37 14.68 -24.75
C TYR A 506 2.03 13.38 -24.25
N LEU A 507 3.27 13.17 -24.66
CA LEU A 507 4.17 12.14 -24.15
C LEU A 507 5.13 12.74 -23.11
N PRO A 508 5.77 11.93 -22.26
CA PRO A 508 6.73 12.40 -21.26
C PRO A 508 7.88 13.27 -21.82
N ASN A 509 8.25 13.07 -23.07
CA ASN A 509 9.29 13.84 -23.77
C ASN A 509 8.78 15.19 -24.34
N GLY A 510 7.54 15.58 -24.06
CA GLY A 510 6.91 16.80 -24.53
C GLY A 510 6.39 16.78 -25.97
N GLN A 511 6.53 15.66 -26.70
CA GLN A 511 5.97 15.49 -28.03
C GLN A 511 4.47 15.22 -27.96
N LYS A 512 3.74 15.65 -28.97
CA LYS A 512 2.33 15.29 -29.12
C LYS A 512 2.21 13.86 -29.63
N ARG A 513 1.26 13.13 -29.10
CA ARG A 513 0.85 11.83 -29.62
C ARG A 513 0.23 11.98 -31.03
N PRO A 514 0.40 11.00 -31.91
CA PRO A 514 -0.44 10.89 -33.11
C PRO A 514 -1.93 10.88 -32.71
N GLU A 515 -2.78 11.46 -33.52
CA GLU A 515 -4.22 11.59 -33.23
C GLU A 515 -4.90 10.26 -32.92
N SER A 516 -4.47 9.18 -33.59
CA SER A 516 -4.95 7.81 -33.34
C SER A 516 -4.46 7.19 -32.02
N MET A 517 -3.53 7.84 -31.31
CA MET A 517 -2.92 7.36 -30.05
C MET A 517 -3.25 8.28 -28.86
N ILE A 518 -4.18 9.20 -29.01
CA ILE A 518 -4.66 10.06 -27.92
C ILE A 518 -5.46 9.20 -26.95
N ASP A 519 -5.08 9.25 -25.67
CA ASP A 519 -5.76 8.52 -24.61
C ASP A 519 -6.86 9.39 -23.99
N LYS A 520 -8.11 8.97 -24.13
CA LYS A 520 -9.25 9.61 -23.47
C LYS A 520 -9.19 9.41 -21.97
N VAL A 521 -9.23 10.52 -21.24
CA VAL A 521 -9.28 10.53 -19.77
C VAL A 521 -10.74 10.53 -19.32
N GLU A 522 -11.24 9.37 -18.98
CA GLU A 522 -12.63 9.12 -18.57
C GLU A 522 -12.72 7.96 -17.61
N ILE A 523 -13.78 7.96 -16.79
CA ILE A 523 -14.06 6.86 -15.87
C ILE A 523 -14.46 5.62 -16.66
N ASN A 524 -13.79 4.51 -16.42
CA ASN A 524 -14.19 3.20 -16.94
C ASN A 524 -15.36 2.65 -16.12
N SER A 525 -16.59 3.00 -16.50
CA SER A 525 -17.81 2.60 -15.78
C SER A 525 -17.99 1.07 -15.70
N GLY A 526 -17.54 0.35 -16.74
CA GLY A 526 -17.60 -1.13 -16.75
C GLY A 526 -16.64 -1.78 -15.76
N LEU A 527 -15.45 -1.19 -15.58
CA LEU A 527 -14.49 -1.65 -14.58
C LEU A 527 -14.96 -1.29 -13.18
N LEU A 528 -15.44 -0.06 -12.96
CA LEU A 528 -16.00 0.37 -11.67
C LEU A 528 -17.16 -0.53 -11.21
N ALA A 529 -18.08 -0.83 -12.12
CA ALA A 529 -19.19 -1.76 -11.83
C ALA A 529 -18.69 -3.16 -11.47
N PHE A 530 -17.60 -3.61 -12.11
CA PHE A 530 -16.98 -4.90 -11.81
C PHE A 530 -16.34 -4.94 -10.43
N TYR A 531 -15.58 -3.89 -10.04
CA TYR A 531 -15.05 -3.77 -8.67
C TYR A 531 -16.17 -3.79 -7.63
N LYS A 532 -17.23 -3.00 -7.84
CA LYS A 532 -18.41 -3.01 -6.96
C LYS A 532 -19.03 -4.42 -6.82
N LYS A 533 -19.16 -5.14 -7.93
CA LYS A 533 -19.69 -6.51 -7.93
C LYS A 533 -18.81 -7.45 -7.11
N MET A 534 -17.48 -7.44 -7.32
CA MET A 534 -16.56 -8.34 -6.64
C MET A 534 -16.44 -8.03 -5.15
N ILE A 535 -16.42 -6.75 -4.78
CA ILE A 535 -16.44 -6.31 -3.38
C ILE A 535 -17.75 -6.76 -2.71
N ALA A 536 -18.89 -6.61 -3.38
CA ALA A 536 -20.19 -7.06 -2.87
C ALA A 536 -20.22 -8.59 -2.65
N ILE A 537 -19.68 -9.38 -3.59
CA ILE A 537 -19.55 -10.84 -3.44
C ILE A 537 -18.73 -11.17 -2.18
N ARG A 538 -17.57 -10.52 -1.98
CA ARG A 538 -16.77 -10.74 -0.78
C ARG A 538 -17.50 -10.36 0.50
N ASN A 539 -18.11 -9.17 0.53
CA ASN A 539 -18.77 -8.65 1.74
C ASN A 539 -20.03 -9.47 2.13
N GLN A 540 -20.70 -10.07 1.15
CA GLN A 540 -21.90 -10.91 1.37
C GLN A 540 -21.56 -12.32 1.84
N HIS A 541 -20.35 -12.82 1.60
CA HIS A 541 -19.98 -14.21 1.88
C HIS A 541 -18.81 -14.27 2.88
N ALA A 542 -19.13 -14.52 4.15
CA ALA A 542 -18.16 -14.59 5.24
C ALA A 542 -17.00 -15.58 4.98
N VAL A 543 -17.28 -16.66 4.23
CA VAL A 543 -16.24 -17.65 3.86
C VAL A 543 -15.12 -17.05 3.01
N LEU A 544 -15.37 -16.01 2.23
CA LEU A 544 -14.33 -15.29 1.49
C LEU A 544 -13.48 -14.40 2.40
N GLN A 545 -13.98 -14.05 3.58
CA GLN A 545 -13.29 -13.20 4.56
C GLN A 545 -12.46 -14.06 5.52
N THR A 546 -13.12 -14.99 6.22
CA THR A 546 -12.55 -15.76 7.35
C THR A 546 -12.61 -17.27 7.16
N GLY A 547 -13.15 -17.78 6.03
CA GLY A 547 -13.26 -19.21 5.77
C GLY A 547 -11.89 -19.86 5.52
N ASP A 548 -11.87 -21.18 5.72
CA ASP A 548 -10.71 -22.01 5.39
C ASP A 548 -10.47 -22.08 3.88
N TYR A 549 -9.35 -22.64 3.51
CA TYR A 549 -8.86 -22.72 2.14
C TYR A 549 -8.45 -24.14 1.78
N GLU A 550 -8.82 -24.57 0.58
CA GLU A 550 -8.37 -25.83 -0.01
C GLU A 550 -8.12 -25.64 -1.52
N THR A 551 -6.94 -26.05 -2.00
CA THR A 551 -6.70 -26.13 -3.45
C THR A 551 -7.36 -27.39 -3.99
N ILE A 552 -8.22 -27.25 -5.03
CA ILE A 552 -9.02 -28.36 -5.57
C ILE A 552 -8.70 -28.69 -7.03
N ILE A 553 -8.11 -27.75 -7.78
CA ILE A 553 -7.71 -27.95 -9.18
C ILE A 553 -6.31 -27.39 -9.40
N ILE A 554 -5.41 -28.23 -9.90
CA ILE A 554 -4.10 -27.87 -10.45
C ILE A 554 -3.96 -28.59 -11.79
N ASP A 555 -4.10 -27.86 -12.88
CA ASP A 555 -3.93 -28.42 -14.24
C ASP A 555 -2.90 -27.59 -15.00
N ASP A 556 -1.65 -28.07 -14.95
CA ASP A 556 -0.50 -27.39 -15.56
C ASP A 556 -0.57 -27.39 -17.11
N ASP A 557 -1.22 -28.38 -17.70
CA ASP A 557 -1.33 -28.52 -19.15
C ASP A 557 -2.41 -27.58 -19.71
N LYS A 558 -3.49 -27.40 -18.96
CA LYS A 558 -4.60 -26.49 -19.32
C LYS A 558 -4.42 -25.07 -18.79
N GLY A 559 -3.47 -24.84 -17.89
CA GLY A 559 -3.31 -23.54 -17.24
C GLY A 559 -4.47 -23.17 -16.32
N VAL A 560 -5.10 -24.18 -15.67
CA VAL A 560 -6.27 -23.97 -14.79
C VAL A 560 -5.89 -24.17 -13.34
N PHE A 561 -6.29 -23.20 -12.52
CA PHE A 561 -6.11 -23.22 -11.07
C PHE A 561 -7.47 -23.05 -10.38
N GLY A 562 -7.76 -23.88 -9.37
CA GLY A 562 -9.01 -23.78 -8.63
C GLY A 562 -8.84 -24.04 -7.14
N PHE A 563 -9.58 -23.28 -6.35
CA PHE A 563 -9.59 -23.40 -4.89
C PHE A 563 -11.00 -23.26 -4.33
N LYS A 564 -11.17 -23.76 -3.11
CA LYS A 564 -12.41 -23.69 -2.35
C LYS A 564 -12.19 -22.87 -1.07
N ARG A 565 -13.19 -22.05 -0.74
CA ARG A 565 -13.33 -21.36 0.54
C ARG A 565 -14.53 -21.92 1.27
N PHE A 566 -14.41 -22.29 2.55
CA PHE A 566 -15.48 -22.92 3.32
C PHE A 566 -15.43 -22.53 4.80
N GLY A 567 -16.58 -22.60 5.49
CA GLY A 567 -16.68 -22.26 6.89
C GLY A 567 -16.24 -23.40 7.81
N GLN A 568 -15.54 -23.08 8.91
CA GLN A 568 -15.18 -24.08 9.93
C GLN A 568 -16.40 -24.60 10.69
N ASN A 569 -17.35 -23.71 10.99
CA ASN A 569 -18.54 -24.01 11.78
C ASN A 569 -19.83 -24.11 10.96
N ASP A 570 -19.82 -23.61 9.73
CA ASP A 570 -20.91 -23.68 8.75
C ASP A 570 -20.40 -24.39 7.51
N GLN A 571 -20.44 -25.72 7.54
CA GLN A 571 -20.06 -26.55 6.38
C GLN A 571 -21.01 -26.38 5.19
N GLN A 572 -22.12 -25.65 5.35
CA GLN A 572 -23.12 -25.49 4.30
C GLN A 572 -22.74 -24.44 3.27
N THR A 573 -22.04 -23.36 3.67
CA THR A 573 -21.63 -22.33 2.71
C THR A 573 -20.22 -22.60 2.20
N GLN A 574 -20.11 -22.90 0.90
CA GLN A 574 -18.84 -23.11 0.23
C GLN A 574 -18.78 -22.30 -1.06
N ILE A 575 -17.63 -21.74 -1.37
CA ILE A 575 -17.39 -21.04 -2.64
C ILE A 575 -16.17 -21.65 -3.31
N ILE A 576 -16.34 -22.08 -4.56
CA ILE A 576 -15.29 -22.55 -5.45
C ILE A 576 -14.92 -21.42 -6.42
N VAL A 577 -13.65 -21.15 -6.55
CA VAL A 577 -13.10 -20.20 -7.52
C VAL A 577 -12.22 -20.97 -8.50
N ILE A 578 -12.46 -20.81 -9.80
CA ILE A 578 -11.68 -21.48 -10.85
C ILE A 578 -11.19 -20.41 -11.81
N ILE A 579 -9.89 -20.36 -11.99
CA ILE A 579 -9.18 -19.42 -12.87
C ILE A 579 -8.62 -20.19 -14.07
N ASN A 580 -9.05 -19.80 -15.27
CA ASN A 580 -8.46 -20.21 -16.52
C ASN A 580 -7.45 -19.13 -16.98
N ASN A 581 -6.16 -19.39 -16.80
CA ASN A 581 -5.09 -18.49 -17.23
C ASN A 581 -4.57 -18.81 -18.64
N SER A 582 -5.18 -19.74 -19.37
CA SER A 582 -4.78 -20.07 -20.75
C SER A 582 -5.37 -19.11 -21.79
N GLU A 583 -4.86 -19.17 -23.01
CA GLU A 583 -5.36 -18.42 -24.17
C GLU A 583 -6.60 -19.06 -24.82
N PHE A 584 -7.06 -20.18 -24.30
CA PHE A 584 -8.20 -20.94 -24.82
C PHE A 584 -9.26 -21.14 -23.76
N GLU A 585 -10.50 -21.36 -24.16
CA GLU A 585 -11.52 -21.82 -23.21
C GLU A 585 -11.17 -23.21 -22.69
N GLN A 586 -11.51 -23.46 -21.42
CA GLN A 586 -11.24 -24.74 -20.76
C GLN A 586 -12.48 -25.28 -20.11
N THR A 587 -12.75 -26.58 -20.32
CA THR A 587 -13.81 -27.28 -19.62
C THR A 587 -13.23 -28.01 -18.41
N VAL A 588 -13.84 -27.78 -17.24
CA VAL A 588 -13.51 -28.46 -16.00
C VAL A 588 -14.70 -29.26 -15.51
N SER A 589 -14.44 -30.36 -14.81
CA SER A 589 -15.45 -31.20 -14.16
C SER A 589 -15.28 -31.11 -12.65
N LEU A 590 -16.35 -30.79 -11.95
CA LEU A 590 -16.39 -30.76 -10.48
C LEU A 590 -17.29 -31.88 -9.97
N PRO A 591 -16.91 -32.60 -8.91
CA PRO A 591 -17.80 -33.56 -8.26
C PRO A 591 -19.04 -32.86 -7.68
N LYS A 592 -20.18 -33.50 -7.76
CA LYS A 592 -21.46 -33.05 -7.24
C LYS A 592 -22.03 -34.11 -6.32
N GLU A 593 -22.37 -33.73 -5.09
CA GLU A 593 -23.18 -34.58 -4.20
C GLU A 593 -24.67 -34.53 -4.60
N GLN A 594 -25.45 -35.52 -4.18
CA GLN A 594 -26.79 -35.80 -4.72
C GLN A 594 -27.76 -34.60 -4.63
N ASP A 595 -27.67 -33.77 -3.58
CA ASP A 595 -28.58 -32.64 -3.33
C ASP A 595 -27.93 -31.27 -3.52
N GLN A 596 -26.66 -31.20 -4.01
CA GLN A 596 -25.97 -29.95 -4.23
C GLN A 596 -26.41 -29.27 -5.52
N SER A 597 -26.55 -27.93 -5.46
CA SER A 597 -26.67 -27.06 -6.62
C SER A 597 -25.56 -26.02 -6.64
N PHE A 598 -25.22 -25.51 -7.83
CA PHE A 598 -24.15 -24.57 -8.04
C PHE A 598 -24.71 -23.30 -8.68
N LYS A 599 -24.31 -22.14 -8.13
CA LYS A 599 -24.66 -20.83 -8.71
C LYS A 599 -23.38 -20.06 -9.00
N ASP A 600 -23.14 -19.71 -10.26
CA ASP A 600 -22.03 -18.80 -10.59
C ASP A 600 -22.41 -17.35 -10.19
N LEU A 601 -21.70 -16.79 -9.23
CA LEU A 601 -21.89 -15.42 -8.73
C LEU A 601 -21.32 -14.38 -9.69
N LEU A 602 -20.39 -14.81 -10.54
CA LEU A 602 -19.66 -13.92 -11.46
C LEU A 602 -20.31 -13.85 -12.83
N ASN A 603 -20.72 -15.00 -13.39
CA ASN A 603 -21.17 -15.15 -14.77
C ASN A 603 -22.59 -15.75 -14.81
N GLU A 604 -23.22 -15.63 -15.99
CA GLU A 604 -24.41 -16.44 -16.36
C GLU A 604 -23.95 -17.74 -17.01
N SER A 605 -23.13 -18.52 -16.29
CA SER A 605 -22.50 -19.72 -16.84
C SER A 605 -23.53 -20.82 -17.05
N ARG A 606 -23.48 -21.49 -18.21
CA ARG A 606 -24.15 -22.77 -18.41
C ARG A 606 -23.34 -23.88 -17.75
N MET A 607 -23.96 -24.55 -16.80
CA MET A 607 -23.42 -25.75 -16.16
C MET A 607 -24.22 -26.94 -16.68
N GLU A 608 -23.48 -27.96 -17.16
CA GLU A 608 -24.09 -29.18 -17.64
C GLU A 608 -23.90 -30.29 -16.58
N GLU A 609 -24.99 -30.87 -16.13
CA GLU A 609 -24.94 -32.00 -15.20
C GLU A 609 -24.68 -33.30 -15.98
N ASN A 610 -23.66 -34.05 -15.55
CA ASN A 610 -23.29 -35.33 -16.12
C ASN A 610 -23.04 -36.34 -14.98
N GLY A 611 -24.12 -36.95 -14.51
CA GLY A 611 -24.09 -37.90 -13.39
C GLY A 611 -23.69 -37.25 -12.09
N GLU A 612 -22.58 -37.74 -11.50
CA GLU A 612 -21.99 -37.22 -10.24
C GLU A 612 -21.06 -36.00 -10.45
N PHE A 613 -21.09 -35.41 -11.65
CA PHE A 613 -20.23 -34.26 -11.97
C PHE A 613 -21.08 -33.15 -12.60
N ILE A 614 -20.60 -31.92 -12.39
CA ILE A 614 -20.98 -30.78 -13.23
C ILE A 614 -19.81 -30.44 -14.15
N GLN A 615 -20.10 -30.09 -15.38
CA GLN A 615 -19.15 -29.57 -16.35
C GLN A 615 -19.37 -28.07 -16.52
N LEU A 616 -18.29 -27.32 -16.47
CA LEU A 616 -18.25 -25.88 -16.61
C LEU A 616 -17.19 -25.47 -17.62
N THR A 617 -17.59 -24.68 -18.62
CA THR A 617 -16.64 -24.11 -19.60
C THR A 617 -16.30 -22.67 -19.20
N ILE A 618 -15.01 -22.42 -18.99
CA ILE A 618 -14.48 -21.12 -18.56
C ILE A 618 -13.73 -20.49 -19.75
N PRO A 619 -14.12 -19.29 -20.19
CA PRO A 619 -13.43 -18.59 -21.29
C PRO A 619 -11.94 -18.37 -21.02
N ALA A 620 -11.16 -18.14 -22.07
CA ALA A 620 -9.75 -17.76 -21.99
C ALA A 620 -9.55 -16.54 -21.08
N LYS A 621 -8.49 -16.57 -20.26
CA LYS A 621 -8.16 -15.45 -19.33
C LYS A 621 -9.37 -14.97 -18.53
N TRP A 622 -10.09 -15.91 -17.89
CA TRP A 622 -11.27 -15.63 -17.11
C TRP A 622 -11.44 -16.59 -15.92
N ALA A 623 -12.48 -16.35 -15.14
CA ALA A 623 -12.75 -17.18 -13.96
C ALA A 623 -14.24 -17.40 -13.74
N SER A 624 -14.58 -18.38 -12.88
CA SER A 624 -15.90 -18.59 -12.29
C SER A 624 -15.82 -18.58 -10.77
N VAL A 625 -16.87 -18.07 -10.13
CA VAL A 625 -17.03 -18.01 -8.66
C VAL A 625 -18.33 -18.70 -8.32
N LEU A 626 -18.22 -19.96 -7.91
CA LEU A 626 -19.36 -20.85 -7.72
C LEU A 626 -19.74 -20.94 -6.25
N LEU A 627 -20.94 -20.49 -5.90
CA LEU A 627 -21.57 -20.76 -4.61
C LEU A 627 -22.19 -22.15 -4.65
N ILE A 628 -21.81 -23.02 -3.72
CA ILE A 628 -22.45 -24.31 -3.50
C ILE A 628 -23.63 -24.10 -2.55
N GLN A 629 -24.78 -24.60 -2.94
CA GLN A 629 -26.02 -24.58 -2.17
C GLN A 629 -26.43 -26.02 -1.89
N PRO A 630 -26.85 -26.34 -0.64
CA PRO A 630 -27.36 -27.66 -0.28
C PRO A 630 -28.60 -28.01 -1.03
#